data_321f9659e9174e8afd0c213bc3743546
#
_entry.id   321f9659e9174e8afd0c213bc3743546
#
_cell.length_a   1.000
_cell.length_b   1.000
_cell.length_c   1.000
_cell.angle_alpha   90.00
_cell.angle_beta   90.00
_cell.angle_gamma   90.00
#
_symmetry.space_group_name_H-M   'P 1'
#
loop_
_entity.id
_entity.type
_entity.pdbx_description
1 polymer ?
#
loop_
_entity_poly.entity_id
_entity_poly.type
_entity_poly.pdbx_seq_one_letter_code
_entity_poly.pdbx_strand_id
1 'polypeptide(L)'
;MDFKNYSLMLIMRKTMRLKLFLFAGMLMLGMAGLNAQQIIAHRGYWKTDGSAQNSIASLRKADSIRVFGSEVDVWLSSDGVPVVNHDAHVTLNGKELIVQDTPLATLRKVKLANGETLPTLEEYLDAFAQCDHVKLIIELKMHKAKEREDLLAKQVIDRVHQRSLQERVEYISFGIHIVQQLRKLDPQAPVYYLNGDLSPQILATMGLNGFDYHYDVLYKRPEWVKKAHELGQKVNVWTVNRPEDIQKVIDLKVDYITTDEPLLVRQTIDKQ
;
A
#
# COMPACT_ATOMS: atom_id res chain seq x y z
N MET A 1 -33.76 23.47 -54.08
CA MET A 1 -33.06 23.51 -52.76
C MET A 1 -31.73 24.17 -52.96
N ASP A 2 -31.54 25.37 -52.40
CA ASP A 2 -30.50 26.30 -52.83
C ASP A 2 -29.15 25.92 -52.28
N PHE A 3 -28.13 25.79 -53.17
CA PHE A 3 -26.75 25.36 -52.84
C PHE A 3 -26.08 26.22 -51.74
N LYS A 4 -26.52 27.49 -51.62
CA LYS A 4 -26.03 28.39 -50.55
C LYS A 4 -26.46 27.97 -49.16
N ASN A 5 -27.68 27.43 -49.01
CA ASN A 5 -28.22 26.99 -47.71
C ASN A 5 -27.56 25.71 -47.23
N TYR A 6 -27.11 24.83 -48.14
CA TYR A 6 -26.42 23.59 -47.80
C TYR A 6 -25.00 23.86 -47.29
N SER A 7 -24.28 24.82 -47.91
CA SER A 7 -22.92 25.20 -47.48
C SER A 7 -22.91 25.87 -46.09
N LEU A 8 -23.92 26.73 -45.80
CA LEU A 8 -24.02 27.41 -44.54
C LEU A 8 -24.35 26.43 -43.34
N MET A 9 -25.18 25.43 -43.63
CA MET A 9 -25.51 24.37 -42.65
C MET A 9 -24.33 23.45 -42.34
N LEU A 10 -23.45 23.19 -43.32
CA LEU A 10 -22.24 22.40 -43.14
C LEU A 10 -21.17 23.12 -42.31
N ILE A 11 -21.04 24.45 -42.52
CA ILE A 11 -20.12 25.31 -41.76
C ILE A 11 -20.60 25.43 -40.30
N MET A 12 -21.90 25.63 -40.07
CA MET A 12 -22.46 25.68 -38.70
C MET A 12 -22.32 24.36 -37.94
N ARG A 13 -22.49 23.21 -38.62
CA ARG A 13 -22.24 21.89 -38.00
C ARG A 13 -20.77 21.64 -37.65
N LYS A 14 -19.81 22.11 -38.50
CA LYS A 14 -18.39 22.01 -38.18
C LYS A 14 -17.96 22.90 -37.02
N THR A 15 -18.44 24.14 -36.96
CA THR A 15 -18.13 25.06 -35.85
C THR A 15 -18.78 24.63 -34.51
N MET A 16 -19.97 24.03 -34.56
CA MET A 16 -20.64 23.50 -33.39
C MET A 16 -19.93 22.25 -32.85
N ARG A 17 -19.48 21.35 -33.73
CA ARG A 17 -18.65 20.20 -33.34
C ARG A 17 -17.30 20.62 -32.76
N LEU A 18 -16.64 21.61 -33.34
CA LEU A 18 -15.35 22.13 -32.87
C LEU A 18 -15.50 22.80 -31.46
N LYS A 19 -16.60 23.56 -31.24
CA LYS A 19 -16.92 24.13 -29.93
C LYS A 19 -17.27 23.07 -28.89
N LEU A 20 -17.95 21.98 -29.28
CA LEU A 20 -18.27 20.86 -28.39
C LEU A 20 -17.00 20.08 -27.98
N PHE A 21 -16.05 19.89 -28.91
CA PHE A 21 -14.75 19.26 -28.62
C PHE A 21 -13.85 20.15 -27.74
N LEU A 22 -13.85 21.46 -27.95
CA LEU A 22 -13.13 22.42 -27.11
C LEU A 22 -13.73 22.53 -25.70
N PHE A 23 -15.05 22.46 -25.58
CA PHE A 23 -15.73 22.47 -24.27
C PHE A 23 -15.57 21.15 -23.51
N ALA A 24 -15.59 19.99 -24.19
CA ALA A 24 -15.29 18.68 -23.59
C ALA A 24 -13.81 18.56 -23.20
N GLY A 25 -12.89 19.12 -23.99
CA GLY A 25 -11.46 19.20 -23.65
C GLY A 25 -11.19 20.12 -22.44
N MET A 26 -11.92 21.21 -22.30
CA MET A 26 -11.77 22.15 -21.19
C MET A 26 -12.40 21.63 -19.88
N LEU A 27 -13.44 20.77 -19.98
CA LEU A 27 -14.03 20.08 -18.81
C LEU A 27 -13.14 18.95 -18.29
N MET A 28 -12.31 18.33 -19.15
CA MET A 28 -11.36 17.28 -18.75
C MET A 28 -10.09 17.86 -18.11
N LEU A 29 -9.73 19.13 -18.32
CA LEU A 29 -8.61 19.80 -17.65
C LEU A 29 -8.98 20.38 -16.26
N GLY A 30 -10.25 20.36 -15.87
CA GLY A 30 -10.74 20.95 -14.62
C GLY A 30 -10.96 19.96 -13.48
N MET A 31 -10.76 18.65 -13.68
CA MET A 31 -10.89 17.63 -12.66
C MET A 31 -9.54 16.95 -12.33
N ALA A 32 -8.48 17.74 -12.18
CA ALA A 32 -7.46 17.38 -11.21
C ALA A 32 -8.10 17.62 -9.83
N GLY A 33 -9.03 16.75 -9.45
CA GLY A 33 -9.55 16.70 -8.10
C GLY A 33 -8.34 16.59 -7.19
N LEU A 34 -8.23 17.47 -6.20
CA LEU A 34 -7.38 17.27 -5.05
C LEU A 34 -7.78 15.90 -4.49
N ASN A 35 -7.08 14.84 -4.91
CA ASN A 35 -7.25 13.53 -4.29
C ASN A 35 -6.79 13.72 -2.85
N ALA A 36 -7.75 13.73 -1.92
CA ALA A 36 -7.43 13.72 -0.51
C ALA A 36 -6.51 12.52 -0.24
N GLN A 37 -5.52 12.70 0.62
CA GLN A 37 -4.59 11.64 1.00
C GLN A 37 -5.36 10.43 1.50
N GLN A 38 -4.93 9.25 1.09
CA GLN A 38 -5.56 8.01 1.49
C GLN A 38 -4.83 7.44 2.71
N ILE A 39 -5.57 6.82 3.61
CA ILE A 39 -5.08 6.37 4.91
C ILE A 39 -4.82 4.87 4.86
N ILE A 40 -3.63 4.45 5.27
CA ILE A 40 -3.26 3.05 5.49
C ILE A 40 -3.07 2.81 6.99
N ALA A 41 -3.82 1.88 7.54
CA ALA A 41 -3.66 1.45 8.93
C ALA A 41 -2.42 0.56 9.05
N HIS A 42 -1.37 1.05 9.71
CA HIS A 42 -0.10 0.36 9.96
C HIS A 42 -0.34 -0.85 10.87
N ARG A 43 -0.05 -2.07 10.39
CA ARG A 43 -0.33 -3.35 11.06
C ARG A 43 -1.82 -3.53 11.44
N GLY A 44 -2.72 -2.96 10.61
CA GLY A 44 -4.14 -2.85 10.89
C GLY A 44 -4.53 -1.76 11.89
N TYR A 45 -5.82 -1.61 12.20
CA TYR A 45 -6.27 -0.68 13.25
C TYR A 45 -6.20 -1.37 14.62
N TRP A 46 -5.00 -1.38 15.20
CA TRP A 46 -4.69 -2.17 16.39
C TRP A 46 -4.83 -1.40 17.71
N LYS A 47 -4.71 -0.05 17.71
CA LYS A 47 -4.88 0.78 18.91
C LYS A 47 -6.35 0.94 19.31
N THR A 48 -7.03 -0.19 19.52
CA THR A 48 -8.44 -0.24 19.89
C THR A 48 -8.74 -1.56 20.61
N ASP A 49 -9.76 -1.57 21.47
CA ASP A 49 -10.10 -2.72 22.31
C ASP A 49 -10.24 -4.03 21.55
N GLY A 50 -9.67 -5.12 22.09
CA GLY A 50 -9.70 -6.45 21.51
C GLY A 50 -8.87 -6.60 20.23
N SER A 51 -7.96 -5.67 19.93
CA SER A 51 -7.09 -5.68 18.75
C SER A 51 -5.62 -5.73 19.15
N ALA A 52 -4.76 -6.20 18.23
CA ALA A 52 -3.31 -6.18 18.35
C ALA A 52 -2.68 -5.94 16.98
N GLN A 53 -1.42 -5.50 16.96
CA GLN A 53 -0.66 -5.38 15.71
C GLN A 53 -0.69 -6.70 14.93
N ASN A 54 -0.89 -6.62 13.61
CA ASN A 54 -0.87 -7.79 12.74
C ASN A 54 -1.90 -8.89 13.09
N SER A 55 -2.92 -8.59 13.90
CA SER A 55 -4.00 -9.52 14.21
C SER A 55 -5.09 -9.50 13.14
N ILE A 56 -5.87 -10.57 13.04
CA ILE A 56 -7.05 -10.60 12.18
C ILE A 56 -8.09 -9.57 12.67
N ALA A 57 -8.17 -9.33 13.98
CA ALA A 57 -9.02 -8.29 14.54
C ALA A 57 -8.62 -6.89 14.06
N SER A 58 -7.31 -6.56 13.97
CA SER A 58 -6.86 -5.24 13.50
C SER A 58 -7.19 -5.01 12.02
N LEU A 59 -7.10 -6.04 11.18
CA LEU A 59 -7.52 -6.01 9.79
C LEU A 59 -9.03 -5.68 9.68
N ARG A 60 -9.88 -6.45 10.37
CA ARG A 60 -11.33 -6.26 10.35
C ARG A 60 -11.75 -4.88 10.87
N LYS A 61 -11.03 -4.36 11.85
CA LYS A 61 -11.27 -3.01 12.38
C LYS A 61 -10.85 -1.93 11.39
N ALA A 62 -9.73 -2.10 10.67
CA ALA A 62 -9.35 -1.21 9.58
C ALA A 62 -10.42 -1.17 8.48
N ASP A 63 -10.98 -2.34 8.10
CA ASP A 63 -12.09 -2.44 7.17
C ASP A 63 -13.35 -1.71 7.69
N SER A 64 -13.71 -1.92 8.96
CA SER A 64 -14.92 -1.33 9.56
C SER A 64 -14.91 0.21 9.58
N ILE A 65 -13.74 0.82 9.74
CA ILE A 65 -13.57 2.28 9.67
C ILE A 65 -13.34 2.79 8.24
N ARG A 66 -13.35 1.92 7.24
CA ARG A 66 -13.26 2.25 5.80
C ARG A 66 -12.05 3.13 5.47
N VAL A 67 -10.87 2.75 5.93
CA VAL A 67 -9.61 3.32 5.42
C VAL A 67 -9.24 2.69 4.08
N PHE A 68 -8.38 3.34 3.32
CA PHE A 68 -7.94 2.83 2.02
C PHE A 68 -7.26 1.47 2.14
N GLY A 69 -6.38 1.30 3.12
CA GLY A 69 -5.60 0.09 3.25
C GLY A 69 -5.32 -0.33 4.68
N SER A 70 -5.02 -1.62 4.84
CA SER A 70 -4.46 -2.23 6.04
C SER A 70 -3.11 -2.83 5.68
N GLU A 71 -2.06 -2.38 6.34
CA GLU A 71 -0.72 -2.93 6.14
C GLU A 71 -0.53 -4.17 7.02
N VAL A 72 0.31 -5.11 6.57
CA VAL A 72 0.62 -6.38 7.24
C VAL A 72 2.02 -6.86 6.91
N ASP A 73 2.73 -7.38 7.91
CA ASP A 73 4.12 -7.84 7.81
C ASP A 73 4.21 -9.36 7.66
N VAL A 74 4.98 -9.87 6.69
CA VAL A 74 5.08 -11.30 6.41
C VAL A 74 6.51 -11.80 6.43
N TRP A 75 6.75 -12.79 7.26
CA TRP A 75 7.98 -13.59 7.35
C TRP A 75 7.75 -15.00 6.80
N LEU A 76 8.85 -15.71 6.52
CA LEU A 76 8.84 -17.14 6.25
C LEU A 76 9.37 -17.90 7.46
N SER A 77 8.61 -18.84 8.03
CA SER A 77 9.06 -19.74 9.09
C SER A 77 10.19 -20.67 8.63
N SER A 78 10.91 -21.35 9.53
CA SER A 78 12.03 -22.23 9.15
C SER A 78 11.60 -23.36 8.20
N ASP A 79 10.39 -23.86 8.35
CA ASP A 79 9.78 -24.89 7.51
C ASP A 79 9.04 -24.33 6.27
N GLY A 80 9.26 -23.04 5.96
CA GLY A 80 8.85 -22.44 4.70
C GLY A 80 7.39 -22.02 4.62
N VAL A 81 6.72 -21.75 5.75
CA VAL A 81 5.35 -21.24 5.77
C VAL A 81 5.33 -19.74 6.01
N PRO A 82 4.62 -18.94 5.19
CA PRO A 82 4.43 -17.51 5.44
C PRO A 82 3.59 -17.27 6.71
N VAL A 83 4.14 -16.46 7.62
CA VAL A 83 3.54 -16.10 8.91
C VAL A 83 3.51 -14.59 9.09
N VAL A 84 2.53 -14.09 9.84
CA VAL A 84 2.32 -12.66 10.03
C VAL A 84 2.94 -12.22 11.34
N ASN A 85 4.00 -11.39 11.27
CA ASN A 85 4.67 -10.80 12.41
C ASN A 85 5.55 -9.63 11.96
N HIS A 86 5.64 -8.54 12.74
CA HIS A 86 6.51 -7.43 12.38
C HIS A 86 7.99 -7.71 12.66
N ASP A 87 8.30 -8.05 13.92
CA ASP A 87 9.69 -8.20 14.36
C ASP A 87 10.30 -9.51 13.85
N ALA A 88 11.62 -9.51 13.67
CA ALA A 88 12.36 -10.74 13.37
C ALA A 88 12.29 -11.78 14.49
N HIS A 89 11.78 -11.39 15.66
CA HIS A 89 11.72 -12.20 16.87
C HIS A 89 10.30 -12.24 17.43
N VAL A 90 9.99 -13.33 18.15
CA VAL A 90 8.79 -13.49 18.97
C VAL A 90 9.19 -14.05 20.33
N THR A 91 8.40 -13.77 21.37
CA THR A 91 8.64 -14.32 22.70
C THR A 91 7.65 -15.44 23.01
N LEU A 92 8.18 -16.61 23.37
CA LEU A 92 7.38 -17.75 23.85
C LEU A 92 7.90 -18.21 25.20
N ASN A 93 7.05 -18.14 26.23
CA ASN A 93 7.39 -18.52 27.61
C ASN A 93 8.67 -17.85 28.13
N GLY A 94 8.85 -16.55 27.86
CA GLY A 94 10.01 -15.77 28.25
C GLY A 94 11.30 -16.03 27.44
N LYS A 95 11.24 -16.90 26.43
CA LYS A 95 12.33 -17.16 25.51
C LYS A 95 12.11 -16.43 24.18
N GLU A 96 13.11 -15.70 23.72
CA GLU A 96 13.12 -15.10 22.39
C GLU A 96 13.42 -16.16 21.31
N LEU A 97 12.65 -16.15 20.25
CA LEU A 97 12.76 -17.04 19.09
C LEU A 97 12.86 -16.20 17.82
N ILE A 98 13.79 -16.54 16.93
CA ILE A 98 13.90 -15.92 15.60
C ILE A 98 12.87 -16.54 14.66
N VAL A 99 11.98 -15.72 14.08
CA VAL A 99 10.85 -16.19 13.28
C VAL A 99 11.30 -17.08 12.12
N GLN A 100 12.27 -16.61 11.31
CA GLN A 100 12.76 -17.35 10.15
C GLN A 100 13.53 -18.65 10.49
N ASP A 101 13.97 -18.82 11.75
CA ASP A 101 14.69 -19.99 12.23
C ASP A 101 13.80 -20.94 13.06
N THR A 102 12.51 -20.59 13.24
CA THR A 102 11.56 -21.34 14.08
C THR A 102 10.45 -21.95 13.20
N PRO A 103 10.11 -23.27 13.40
CA PRO A 103 9.04 -23.92 12.62
C PRO A 103 7.66 -23.41 13.03
N LEU A 104 6.72 -23.44 12.08
CA LEU A 104 5.34 -22.98 12.26
C LEU A 104 4.69 -23.56 13.52
N ALA A 105 4.83 -24.86 13.76
CA ALA A 105 4.22 -25.53 14.93
C ALA A 105 4.63 -24.90 16.28
N THR A 106 5.82 -24.29 16.36
CA THR A 106 6.28 -23.56 17.52
C THR A 106 5.75 -22.12 17.52
N LEU A 107 5.82 -21.42 16.38
CA LEU A 107 5.30 -20.06 16.24
C LEU A 107 3.80 -19.97 16.58
N ARG A 108 3.02 -20.99 16.26
CA ARG A 108 1.58 -21.07 16.58
C ARG A 108 1.26 -21.12 18.09
N LYS A 109 2.25 -21.34 18.95
CA LYS A 109 2.10 -21.26 20.40
C LYS A 109 2.18 -19.83 20.93
N VAL A 110 2.70 -18.89 20.12
CA VAL A 110 2.79 -17.47 20.46
C VAL A 110 1.39 -16.85 20.42
N LYS A 111 1.09 -16.03 21.44
CA LYS A 111 -0.14 -15.25 21.52
C LYS A 111 0.16 -13.79 21.29
N LEU A 112 -0.64 -13.15 20.44
CA LEU A 112 -0.67 -11.71 20.30
C LEU A 112 -1.25 -11.03 21.54
N ALA A 113 -1.08 -9.72 21.66
CA ALA A 113 -1.54 -8.97 22.83
C ALA A 113 -3.06 -9.07 23.10
N ASN A 114 -3.85 -9.33 22.06
CA ASN A 114 -5.31 -9.54 22.17
C ASN A 114 -5.70 -11.02 22.37
N GLY A 115 -4.74 -11.93 22.56
CA GLY A 115 -4.95 -13.36 22.77
C GLY A 115 -5.11 -14.20 21.49
N GLU A 116 -5.16 -13.59 20.30
CA GLU A 116 -5.11 -14.33 19.03
C GLU A 116 -3.80 -15.12 18.92
N THR A 117 -3.85 -16.21 18.20
CA THR A 117 -2.64 -16.94 17.80
C THR A 117 -1.96 -16.19 16.65
N LEU A 118 -0.62 -16.14 16.65
CA LEU A 118 0.16 -15.57 15.55
C LEU A 118 -0.35 -16.16 14.21
N PRO A 119 -0.90 -15.33 13.29
CA PRO A 119 -1.57 -15.84 12.09
C PRO A 119 -0.57 -16.37 11.05
N THR A 120 -1.01 -17.33 10.25
CA THR A 120 -0.40 -17.59 8.94
C THR A 120 -0.91 -16.57 7.92
N LEU A 121 -0.17 -16.40 6.81
CA LEU A 121 -0.67 -15.59 5.69
C LEU A 121 -1.97 -16.16 5.11
N GLU A 122 -2.14 -17.48 5.08
CA GLU A 122 -3.37 -18.13 4.64
C GLU A 122 -4.59 -17.66 5.43
N GLU A 123 -4.50 -17.76 6.76
CA GLU A 123 -5.58 -17.33 7.67
C GLU A 123 -5.87 -15.82 7.53
N TYR A 124 -4.82 -15.02 7.32
CA TYR A 124 -4.96 -13.58 7.15
C TYR A 124 -5.63 -13.22 5.83
N LEU A 125 -5.24 -13.88 4.72
CA LEU A 125 -5.86 -13.70 3.40
C LEU A 125 -7.31 -14.20 3.37
N ASP A 126 -7.64 -15.29 4.07
CA ASP A 126 -9.02 -15.78 4.19
C ASP A 126 -9.90 -14.76 4.94
N ALA A 127 -9.37 -14.12 5.97
CA ALA A 127 -10.06 -13.03 6.66
C ALA A 127 -10.17 -11.78 5.78
N PHE A 128 -9.12 -11.43 5.03
CA PHE A 128 -9.12 -10.30 4.11
C PHE A 128 -10.11 -10.47 2.95
N ALA A 129 -10.29 -11.68 2.45
CA ALA A 129 -11.29 -11.96 1.41
C ALA A 129 -12.73 -11.62 1.84
N GLN A 130 -12.98 -11.51 3.16
CA GLN A 130 -14.28 -11.14 3.74
C GLN A 130 -14.39 -9.63 4.03
N CYS A 131 -13.33 -8.86 3.80
CA CYS A 131 -13.32 -7.40 3.93
C CYS A 131 -13.80 -6.75 2.63
N ASP A 132 -14.61 -5.70 2.72
CA ASP A 132 -15.23 -5.07 1.55
C ASP A 132 -14.56 -3.74 1.15
N HIS A 133 -13.88 -3.06 2.08
CA HIS A 133 -13.49 -1.65 1.91
C HIS A 133 -11.98 -1.43 1.80
N VAL A 134 -11.16 -2.24 2.48
CA VAL A 134 -9.70 -2.04 2.50
C VAL A 134 -8.98 -2.75 1.35
N LYS A 135 -7.86 -2.18 0.93
CA LYS A 135 -6.78 -2.92 0.27
C LYS A 135 -5.85 -3.53 1.31
N LEU A 136 -5.13 -4.58 0.93
CA LEU A 136 -4.08 -5.16 1.75
C LEU A 136 -2.71 -4.73 1.22
N ILE A 137 -1.91 -4.10 2.07
CA ILE A 137 -0.54 -3.72 1.77
C ILE A 137 0.38 -4.71 2.48
N ILE A 138 1.01 -5.61 1.72
CA ILE A 138 1.82 -6.70 2.29
C ILE A 138 3.30 -6.30 2.28
N GLU A 139 3.89 -6.17 3.47
CA GLU A 139 5.33 -6.06 3.61
C GLU A 139 5.97 -7.44 3.62
N LEU A 140 6.84 -7.71 2.64
CA LEU A 140 7.68 -8.89 2.62
C LEU A 140 9.00 -8.58 3.34
N LYS A 141 9.24 -9.25 4.46
CA LYS A 141 10.43 -9.06 5.29
C LYS A 141 11.67 -9.69 4.66
N MET A 142 12.82 -9.03 4.83
CA MET A 142 14.10 -9.54 4.35
C MET A 142 14.55 -10.76 5.17
N HIS A 143 15.16 -11.73 4.48
CA HIS A 143 15.69 -12.95 5.07
C HIS A 143 17.22 -13.00 4.95
N LYS A 144 17.85 -13.89 5.72
CA LYS A 144 19.31 -14.11 5.69
C LYS A 144 19.80 -14.59 4.32
N ALA A 145 18.98 -15.36 3.60
CA ALA A 145 19.30 -15.94 2.30
C ALA A 145 18.30 -15.47 1.23
N LYS A 146 18.80 -15.11 0.05
CA LYS A 146 17.98 -14.64 -1.08
C LYS A 146 17.01 -15.70 -1.60
N GLU A 147 17.38 -16.96 -1.54
CA GLU A 147 16.52 -18.08 -1.93
C GLU A 147 15.25 -18.16 -1.06
N ARG A 148 15.35 -17.70 0.21
CA ARG A 148 14.20 -17.59 1.11
C ARG A 148 13.33 -16.40 0.75
N GLU A 149 13.92 -15.29 0.32
CA GLU A 149 13.21 -14.13 -0.19
C GLU A 149 12.46 -14.47 -1.49
N ASP A 150 13.09 -15.21 -2.41
CA ASP A 150 12.45 -15.72 -3.63
C ASP A 150 11.27 -16.65 -3.32
N LEU A 151 11.45 -17.56 -2.35
CA LEU A 151 10.38 -18.46 -1.92
C LEU A 151 9.22 -17.68 -1.29
N LEU A 152 9.50 -16.69 -0.44
CA LEU A 152 8.48 -15.84 0.17
C LEU A 152 7.71 -15.07 -0.90
N ALA A 153 8.42 -14.38 -1.80
CA ALA A 153 7.78 -13.60 -2.87
C ALA A 153 6.86 -14.49 -3.74
N LYS A 154 7.36 -15.66 -4.14
CA LYS A 154 6.56 -16.62 -4.92
C LYS A 154 5.33 -17.08 -4.15
N GLN A 155 5.49 -17.48 -2.90
CA GLN A 155 4.39 -18.00 -2.09
C GLN A 155 3.32 -16.93 -1.81
N VAL A 156 3.71 -15.67 -1.59
CA VAL A 156 2.78 -14.56 -1.38
C VAL A 156 1.97 -14.30 -2.65
N ILE A 157 2.64 -14.15 -3.80
CA ILE A 157 1.96 -13.95 -5.10
C ILE A 157 0.99 -15.11 -5.41
N ASP A 158 1.46 -16.37 -5.31
CA ASP A 158 0.64 -17.55 -5.60
C ASP A 158 -0.64 -17.56 -4.74
N ARG A 159 -0.55 -17.27 -3.43
CA ARG A 159 -1.70 -17.30 -2.52
C ARG A 159 -2.71 -16.18 -2.76
N VAL A 160 -2.21 -15.00 -3.13
CA VAL A 160 -3.06 -13.86 -3.52
C VAL A 160 -3.81 -14.19 -4.81
N HIS A 161 -3.14 -14.75 -5.82
CA HIS A 161 -3.74 -15.12 -7.10
C HIS A 161 -4.74 -16.27 -6.95
N GLN A 162 -4.44 -17.29 -6.14
CA GLN A 162 -5.35 -18.41 -5.85
C GLN A 162 -6.70 -17.96 -5.28
N ARG A 163 -6.71 -16.79 -4.61
CA ARG A 163 -7.93 -16.19 -4.04
C ARG A 163 -8.56 -15.11 -4.91
N SER A 164 -7.99 -14.83 -6.09
CA SER A 164 -8.40 -13.73 -6.97
C SER A 164 -8.39 -12.36 -6.27
N LEU A 165 -7.39 -12.11 -5.42
CA LEU A 165 -7.25 -10.89 -4.60
C LEU A 165 -6.26 -9.87 -5.19
N GLN A 166 -5.64 -10.14 -6.34
CA GLN A 166 -4.55 -9.33 -6.92
C GLN A 166 -4.92 -7.86 -7.14
N GLU A 167 -6.16 -7.55 -7.48
CA GLU A 167 -6.64 -6.17 -7.66
C GLU A 167 -6.78 -5.38 -6.34
N ARG A 168 -6.72 -6.10 -5.21
CA ARG A 168 -6.91 -5.55 -3.87
C ARG A 168 -5.65 -5.59 -3.02
N VAL A 169 -4.51 -6.01 -3.59
CA VAL A 169 -3.24 -6.17 -2.86
C VAL A 169 -2.17 -5.30 -3.48
N GLU A 170 -1.37 -4.68 -2.64
CA GLU A 170 -0.15 -3.95 -2.98
C GLU A 170 1.00 -4.49 -2.15
N TYR A 171 2.24 -4.39 -2.65
CA TYR A 171 3.41 -4.99 -2.02
C TYR A 171 4.45 -3.94 -1.68
N ILE A 172 5.05 -4.08 -0.50
CA ILE A 172 6.12 -3.21 -0.02
C ILE A 172 7.29 -4.06 0.52
N SER A 173 8.51 -3.58 0.43
CA SER A 173 9.67 -4.20 1.07
C SER A 173 10.85 -3.24 1.18
N PHE A 174 11.67 -3.42 2.24
CA PHE A 174 13.01 -2.82 2.36
C PHE A 174 14.04 -3.51 1.46
N GLY A 175 13.78 -4.76 1.06
CA GLY A 175 14.68 -5.57 0.27
C GLY A 175 14.61 -5.25 -1.22
N ILE A 176 15.68 -4.68 -1.79
CA ILE A 176 15.75 -4.41 -3.24
C ILE A 176 15.57 -5.68 -4.06
N HIS A 177 16.13 -6.81 -3.60
CA HIS A 177 15.95 -8.11 -4.24
C HIS A 177 14.51 -8.56 -4.25
N ILE A 178 13.78 -8.38 -3.12
CA ILE A 178 12.37 -8.77 -2.99
C ILE A 178 11.50 -7.97 -3.97
N VAL A 179 11.65 -6.63 -4.03
CA VAL A 179 10.83 -5.81 -4.95
C VAL A 179 11.11 -6.16 -6.41
N GLN A 180 12.34 -6.54 -6.77
CA GLN A 180 12.67 -7.04 -8.10
C GLN A 180 12.01 -8.38 -8.40
N GLN A 181 12.00 -9.32 -7.43
CA GLN A 181 11.33 -10.62 -7.59
C GLN A 181 9.82 -10.46 -7.70
N LEU A 182 9.20 -9.60 -6.89
CA LEU A 182 7.76 -9.29 -7.00
C LEU A 182 7.40 -8.78 -8.40
N ARG A 183 8.16 -7.80 -8.93
CA ARG A 183 7.95 -7.27 -10.29
C ARG A 183 8.14 -8.32 -11.38
N LYS A 184 9.06 -9.27 -11.18
CA LYS A 184 9.30 -10.38 -12.12
C LYS A 184 8.16 -11.40 -12.09
N LEU A 185 7.65 -11.73 -10.91
CA LEU A 185 6.59 -12.73 -10.72
C LEU A 185 5.22 -12.21 -11.14
N ASP A 186 4.93 -10.95 -10.84
CA ASP A 186 3.68 -10.27 -11.22
C ASP A 186 3.97 -8.85 -11.75
N PRO A 187 4.17 -8.69 -13.06
CA PRO A 187 4.44 -7.38 -13.65
C PRO A 187 3.31 -6.36 -13.52
N GLN A 188 2.10 -6.76 -13.15
CA GLN A 188 0.96 -5.86 -12.97
C GLN A 188 0.77 -5.42 -11.51
N ALA A 189 1.37 -6.15 -10.55
CA ALA A 189 1.23 -5.84 -9.14
C ALA A 189 1.81 -4.47 -8.78
N PRO A 190 1.11 -3.65 -7.99
CA PRO A 190 1.69 -2.44 -7.40
C PRO A 190 2.77 -2.81 -6.38
N VAL A 191 4.01 -2.35 -6.63
CA VAL A 191 5.18 -2.62 -5.76
C VAL A 191 5.87 -1.32 -5.41
N TYR A 192 6.14 -1.11 -4.10
CA TYR A 192 6.80 0.08 -3.58
C TYR A 192 8.02 -0.29 -2.73
N TYR A 193 9.05 0.55 -2.78
CA TYR A 193 10.28 0.36 -2.04
C TYR A 193 10.29 1.17 -0.74
N LEU A 194 10.83 0.60 0.35
CA LEU A 194 10.72 1.18 1.71
C LEU A 194 11.98 1.88 2.21
N ASN A 195 13.19 1.57 1.70
CA ASN A 195 14.45 1.86 2.40
C ASN A 195 14.89 3.35 2.38
N GLY A 196 14.29 4.19 1.53
CA GLY A 196 14.54 5.64 1.57
C GLY A 196 15.82 6.14 0.89
N ASP A 197 16.61 5.27 0.28
CA ASP A 197 17.95 5.55 -0.28
C ASP A 197 17.96 5.73 -1.82
N LEU A 198 16.88 5.36 -2.52
CA LEU A 198 16.78 5.47 -3.96
C LEU A 198 15.85 6.62 -4.39
N SER A 199 16.28 7.40 -5.39
CA SER A 199 15.47 8.49 -5.93
C SER A 199 14.28 7.96 -6.76
N PRO A 200 13.22 8.77 -6.96
CA PRO A 200 12.08 8.39 -7.81
C PRO A 200 12.49 7.97 -9.22
N GLN A 201 13.53 8.61 -9.78
CA GLN A 201 14.05 8.28 -11.11
C GLN A 201 14.61 6.85 -11.16
N ILE A 202 15.38 6.45 -10.14
CA ILE A 202 15.93 5.10 -10.05
C ILE A 202 14.81 4.08 -9.94
N LEU A 203 13.82 4.33 -9.05
CA LEU A 203 12.67 3.45 -8.88
C LEU A 203 11.85 3.30 -10.16
N ALA A 204 11.70 4.39 -10.94
CA ALA A 204 11.05 4.35 -12.25
C ALA A 204 11.79 3.43 -13.24
N THR A 205 13.15 3.47 -13.27
CA THR A 205 13.94 2.57 -14.14
C THR A 205 13.81 1.10 -13.75
N MET A 206 13.48 0.82 -12.49
CA MET A 206 13.20 -0.53 -11.98
C MET A 206 11.74 -0.97 -12.22
N GLY A 207 10.90 -0.12 -12.79
CA GLY A 207 9.49 -0.37 -13.03
C GLY A 207 8.65 -0.41 -11.75
N LEU A 208 9.10 0.22 -10.66
CA LEU A 208 8.34 0.30 -9.41
C LEU A 208 7.26 1.39 -9.48
N ASN A 209 6.15 1.13 -8.81
CA ASN A 209 4.98 2.03 -8.81
C ASN A 209 5.19 3.29 -7.96
N GLY A 210 6.29 3.35 -7.21
CA GLY A 210 6.65 4.47 -6.35
C GLY A 210 7.46 4.01 -5.13
N PHE A 211 7.29 4.74 -4.06
CA PHE A 211 7.96 4.44 -2.81
C PHE A 211 7.03 4.63 -1.60
N ASP A 212 7.40 3.96 -0.52
CA ASP A 212 6.79 4.07 0.80
C ASP A 212 7.93 4.34 1.80
N TYR A 213 8.27 5.61 2.03
CA TYR A 213 9.46 6.00 2.78
C TYR A 213 9.12 6.57 4.15
N HIS A 214 10.05 6.42 5.09
CA HIS A 214 9.96 7.16 6.35
C HIS A 214 9.84 8.67 6.06
N TYR A 215 8.92 9.35 6.70
CA TYR A 215 8.59 10.76 6.41
C TYR A 215 9.80 11.70 6.53
N ASP A 216 10.80 11.39 7.38
CA ASP A 216 12.05 12.17 7.49
C ASP A 216 12.86 12.23 6.17
N VAL A 217 12.70 11.23 5.30
CA VAL A 217 13.32 11.24 3.97
C VAL A 217 12.73 12.38 3.15
N LEU A 218 11.40 12.53 3.19
CA LEU A 218 10.71 13.59 2.45
C LEU A 218 10.91 14.99 3.09
N TYR A 219 11.14 15.06 4.40
CA TYR A 219 11.53 16.35 5.02
C TYR A 219 12.90 16.83 4.52
N LYS A 220 13.80 15.91 4.19
CA LYS A 220 15.12 16.22 3.61
C LYS A 220 15.09 16.32 2.09
N ARG A 221 14.09 15.77 1.44
CA ARG A 221 13.94 15.63 -0.02
C ARG A 221 12.52 15.94 -0.49
N PRO A 222 11.94 17.10 -0.15
CA PRO A 222 10.54 17.41 -0.47
C PRO A 222 10.25 17.40 -1.98
N GLU A 223 11.27 17.68 -2.78
CA GLU A 223 11.18 17.63 -4.25
C GLU A 223 10.90 16.23 -4.82
N TRP A 224 11.14 15.17 -4.03
CA TRP A 224 10.89 13.79 -4.49
C TRP A 224 9.40 13.48 -4.67
N VAL A 225 8.51 14.11 -3.91
CA VAL A 225 7.06 13.95 -4.10
C VAL A 225 6.65 14.43 -5.48
N LYS A 226 7.01 15.68 -5.83
CA LYS A 226 6.72 16.23 -7.16
C LYS A 226 7.35 15.38 -8.26
N LYS A 227 8.61 14.94 -8.05
CA LYS A 227 9.33 14.14 -9.04
C LYS A 227 8.70 12.77 -9.25
N ALA A 228 8.23 12.12 -8.20
CA ALA A 228 7.48 10.86 -8.30
C ALA A 228 6.20 11.04 -9.12
N HIS A 229 5.42 12.08 -8.83
CA HIS A 229 4.19 12.38 -9.57
C HIS A 229 4.45 12.67 -11.06
N GLU A 230 5.53 13.41 -11.40
CA GLU A 230 5.95 13.63 -12.80
C GLU A 230 6.28 12.32 -13.54
N LEU A 231 6.70 11.28 -12.81
CA LEU A 231 7.01 9.96 -13.34
C LEU A 231 5.82 8.98 -13.27
N GLY A 232 4.65 9.46 -12.84
CA GLY A 232 3.45 8.61 -12.67
C GLY A 232 3.52 7.67 -11.47
N GLN A 233 4.45 7.90 -10.54
CA GLN A 233 4.61 7.12 -9.33
C GLN A 233 3.73 7.66 -8.21
N LYS A 234 3.42 6.80 -7.23
CA LYS A 234 2.74 7.12 -5.98
C LYS A 234 3.71 7.25 -4.82
N VAL A 235 3.35 8.06 -3.85
CA VAL A 235 4.15 8.36 -2.66
C VAL A 235 3.37 7.98 -1.42
N ASN A 236 3.87 7.03 -0.65
CA ASN A 236 3.43 6.71 0.69
C ASN A 236 4.48 7.14 1.72
N VAL A 237 4.05 7.40 2.94
CA VAL A 237 4.95 7.70 4.06
C VAL A 237 4.52 6.98 5.34
N TRP A 238 5.50 6.54 6.12
CA TRP A 238 5.32 5.81 7.38
C TRP A 238 6.28 6.28 8.48
N THR A 239 6.06 6.02 9.77
CA THR A 239 4.75 5.85 10.40
C THR A 239 4.37 7.19 11.01
N VAL A 240 3.33 7.82 10.48
CA VAL A 240 2.98 9.22 10.77
C VAL A 240 1.88 9.24 11.83
N ASN A 241 2.24 9.56 13.08
CA ASN A 241 1.34 9.44 14.22
C ASN A 241 1.07 10.78 14.94
N ARG A 242 1.95 11.78 14.78
CA ARG A 242 1.83 13.06 15.50
C ARG A 242 1.09 14.11 14.65
N PRO A 243 0.21 14.93 15.24
CA PRO A 243 -0.55 15.95 14.51
C PRO A 243 0.31 16.86 13.62
N GLU A 244 1.48 17.28 14.12
CA GLU A 244 2.39 18.15 13.37
C GLU A 244 3.03 17.45 12.16
N ASP A 245 3.30 16.14 12.25
CA ASP A 245 3.84 15.38 11.12
C ASP A 245 2.74 15.05 10.11
N ILE A 246 1.52 14.74 10.60
CA ILE A 246 0.35 14.53 9.74
C ILE A 246 0.13 15.76 8.86
N GLN A 247 0.10 16.96 9.45
CA GLN A 247 -0.08 18.19 8.68
C GLN A 247 1.03 18.40 7.65
N LYS A 248 2.30 18.21 8.03
CA LYS A 248 3.44 18.38 7.13
C LYS A 248 3.38 17.45 5.92
N VAL A 249 3.03 16.16 6.10
CA VAL A 249 2.97 15.22 4.98
C VAL A 249 1.76 15.49 4.08
N ILE A 250 0.66 16.00 4.63
CA ILE A 250 -0.47 16.51 3.85
C ILE A 250 -0.02 17.70 2.97
N ASP A 251 0.69 18.66 3.54
CA ASP A 251 1.20 19.83 2.82
C ASP A 251 2.20 19.44 1.70
N LEU A 252 2.95 18.36 1.90
CA LEU A 252 3.82 17.76 0.87
C LEU A 252 3.04 17.08 -0.26
N LYS A 253 1.71 16.87 -0.10
CA LYS A 253 0.84 16.23 -1.10
C LYS A 253 1.23 14.78 -1.41
N VAL A 254 1.62 14.01 -0.39
CA VAL A 254 1.79 12.56 -0.52
C VAL A 254 0.46 11.91 -0.93
N ASP A 255 0.49 10.72 -1.54
CA ASP A 255 -0.73 10.02 -1.94
C ASP A 255 -1.33 9.23 -0.78
N TYR A 256 -0.47 8.61 0.04
CA TYR A 256 -0.86 7.74 1.15
C TYR A 256 -0.14 8.12 2.44
N ILE A 257 -0.83 7.91 3.55
CA ILE A 257 -0.28 8.10 4.91
C ILE A 257 -0.50 6.81 5.69
N THR A 258 0.60 6.10 5.98
CA THR A 258 0.61 4.91 6.84
C THR A 258 0.78 5.34 8.30
N THR A 259 -0.18 4.94 9.15
CA THR A 259 -0.31 5.44 10.53
C THR A 259 -0.88 4.41 11.50
N ASP A 260 -0.51 4.52 12.79
CA ASP A 260 -1.18 3.83 13.90
C ASP A 260 -2.44 4.59 14.37
N GLU A 261 -2.66 5.82 13.89
CA GLU A 261 -3.72 6.74 14.32
C GLU A 261 -4.67 7.11 13.15
N PRO A 262 -5.32 6.13 12.51
CA PRO A 262 -6.07 6.37 11.27
C PRO A 262 -7.22 7.36 11.42
N LEU A 263 -7.88 7.39 12.60
CA LEU A 263 -8.96 8.34 12.86
C LEU A 263 -8.44 9.77 13.06
N LEU A 264 -7.24 9.94 13.65
CA LEU A 264 -6.61 11.25 13.79
C LEU A 264 -6.22 11.83 12.43
N VAL A 265 -5.63 11.00 11.54
CA VAL A 265 -5.30 11.43 10.17
C VAL A 265 -6.56 11.84 9.42
N ARG A 266 -7.63 11.03 9.49
CA ARG A 266 -8.93 11.38 8.88
C ARG A 266 -9.47 12.72 9.35
N GLN A 267 -9.51 12.93 10.68
CA GLN A 267 -9.97 14.20 11.27
C GLN A 267 -9.14 15.39 10.82
N THR A 268 -7.85 15.19 10.54
CA THR A 268 -6.96 16.26 10.08
C THR A 268 -7.22 16.59 8.61
N ILE A 269 -7.43 15.58 7.77
CA ILE A 269 -7.79 15.76 6.34
C ILE A 269 -9.16 16.44 6.21
N ASP A 270 -10.16 16.01 6.98
CA ASP A 270 -11.54 16.51 6.90
C ASP A 270 -11.68 17.98 7.34
N LYS A 271 -10.64 18.55 7.99
CA LYS A 271 -10.62 19.96 8.43
C LYS A 271 -10.05 20.93 7.39
N GLN A 272 -9.54 20.41 6.26
CA GLN A 272 -8.96 21.21 5.17
C GLN A 272 -10.01 21.58 4.12
#